data_b8af78829b9b0633658d8727e1b76f2c
#
_entry.id   b8af78829b9b0633658d8727e1b76f2c
#
_cell.length_a   1.000
_cell.length_b   1.000
_cell.length_c   1.000
_cell.angle_alpha   90.00
_cell.angle_beta   90.00
_cell.angle_gamma   90.00
#
_symmetry.space_group_name_H-M   'P 1'
#
loop_
_entity.id
_entity.type
_entity.pdbx_description
1 polymer ?
#
loop_
_entity_poly.entity_id
_entity_poly.type
_entity_poly.pdbx_seq_one_letter_code
_entity_poly.pdbx_strand_id
1 'polypeptide(L)'
;MSTQNSTINRDSRAYWNKRAATFTRFATGEYERWLMDLLALNPGEELLDMGCATGTLAVPLARAGHRVHGCDFAEAMLAILDKRTAAENLPITSHLMAWEDDWEASGLGEDSVDVAFASRSLMAEAVAPFVAKLDSAARSRAAVVVPASLPPSSDPRLLTYLGRAAKHPRNARKVLRALRAMGRIPTCATTTTFRPMRFSSLDEAYSDLRRLARPEPFTDREQRLFDAYAARHFVREDVTDASEKNKEQWILDYTLPVTWVFIGWRTDGSRWD
;
A
#
# COMPACT_ATOMS: atom_id res chain seq x y z
N MET A 1 22.45 29.15 -11.87
CA MET A 1 21.11 28.58 -12.09
C MET A 1 20.95 27.40 -11.15
N SER A 2 20.21 27.60 -10.07
CA SER A 2 20.05 26.62 -9.00
C SER A 2 18.97 25.62 -9.42
N THR A 3 19.34 24.39 -9.72
CA THR A 3 18.42 23.28 -9.91
C THR A 3 17.81 22.92 -8.55
N GLN A 4 16.59 23.40 -8.30
CA GLN A 4 15.77 22.93 -7.21
C GLN A 4 15.47 21.43 -7.45
N ASN A 5 16.19 20.57 -6.75
CA ASN A 5 15.88 19.16 -6.61
C ASN A 5 14.60 19.06 -5.77
N SER A 6 13.43 19.08 -6.40
CA SER A 6 12.15 18.90 -5.71
C SER A 6 12.11 17.47 -5.18
N THR A 7 12.30 17.34 -3.89
CA THR A 7 12.05 16.07 -3.17
C THR A 7 10.58 15.74 -3.36
N ILE A 8 10.26 14.83 -4.27
CA ILE A 8 8.88 14.38 -4.52
C ILE A 8 8.37 13.74 -3.22
N ASN A 9 7.46 14.43 -2.55
CA ASN A 9 6.76 13.86 -1.41
C ASN A 9 5.92 12.68 -1.92
N ARG A 10 6.26 11.45 -1.51
CA ARG A 10 5.57 10.21 -1.92
C ARG A 10 4.12 10.13 -1.47
N ASP A 11 3.75 10.90 -0.47
CA ASP A 11 2.38 10.98 0.03
C ASP A 11 1.60 12.12 -0.63
N SER A 12 2.16 12.72 -1.70
CA SER A 12 1.47 13.75 -2.44
C SER A 12 0.50 13.15 -3.46
N ARG A 13 -0.65 13.81 -3.63
CA ARG A 13 -1.64 13.51 -4.67
C ARG A 13 -0.99 13.43 -6.07
N ALA A 14 -0.10 14.38 -6.38
CA ALA A 14 0.61 14.41 -7.66
C ALA A 14 1.47 13.16 -7.91
N TYR A 15 2.15 12.64 -6.89
CA TYR A 15 2.92 11.40 -6.99
C TYR A 15 2.02 10.21 -7.30
N TRP A 16 0.90 10.05 -6.58
CA TRP A 16 0.01 8.91 -6.76
C TRP A 16 -0.77 9.00 -8.08
N ASN A 17 -1.17 10.19 -8.51
CA ASN A 17 -1.77 10.40 -9.84
C ASN A 17 -0.83 9.97 -10.96
N LYS A 18 0.47 10.34 -10.89
CA LYS A 18 1.47 9.89 -11.88
C LYS A 18 1.67 8.37 -11.86
N ARG A 19 1.56 7.75 -10.69
CA ARG A 19 1.79 6.31 -10.52
C ARG A 19 0.59 5.45 -10.92
N ALA A 20 -0.59 5.99 -11.04
CA ALA A 20 -1.83 5.24 -11.26
C ALA A 20 -1.76 4.28 -12.46
N ALA A 21 -1.19 4.70 -13.60
CA ALA A 21 -1.10 3.90 -14.81
C ALA A 21 -0.28 2.61 -14.68
N THR A 22 0.59 2.51 -13.67
CA THR A 22 1.48 1.35 -13.46
C THR A 22 1.24 0.64 -12.13
N PHE A 23 0.24 1.08 -11.36
CA PHE A 23 0.07 0.65 -9.97
C PHE A 23 -0.23 -0.85 -9.80
N THR A 24 -1.07 -1.42 -10.65
CA THR A 24 -1.55 -2.82 -10.56
C THR A 24 -0.69 -3.85 -11.31
N ARG A 25 0.43 -3.44 -11.88
CA ARG A 25 1.24 -4.27 -12.81
C ARG A 25 1.75 -5.58 -12.22
N PHE A 26 1.75 -5.73 -10.88
CA PHE A 26 2.36 -6.86 -10.17
C PHE A 26 1.47 -7.47 -9.09
N ALA A 27 0.14 -7.34 -9.18
CA ALA A 27 -0.77 -8.00 -8.28
C ALA A 27 -0.80 -9.51 -8.56
N THR A 28 -0.43 -10.35 -7.59
CA THR A 28 -0.43 -11.83 -7.73
C THR A 28 -1.74 -12.47 -7.32
N GLY A 29 -2.63 -11.72 -6.67
CA GLY A 29 -3.88 -12.22 -6.09
C GLY A 29 -3.73 -12.97 -4.76
N GLU A 30 -2.51 -13.29 -4.34
CA GLU A 30 -2.26 -14.00 -3.07
C GLU A 30 -2.51 -13.12 -1.85
N TYR A 31 -2.03 -11.88 -1.92
CA TYR A 31 -2.24 -10.89 -0.86
C TYR A 31 -3.73 -10.56 -0.71
N GLU A 32 -4.41 -10.38 -1.82
CA GLU A 32 -5.83 -10.06 -1.86
C GLU A 32 -6.64 -11.20 -1.20
N ARG A 33 -6.40 -12.46 -1.56
CA ARG A 33 -7.04 -13.62 -0.94
C ARG A 33 -6.77 -13.69 0.55
N TRP A 34 -5.50 -13.56 0.97
CA TRP A 34 -5.12 -13.56 2.38
C TRP A 34 -5.88 -12.50 3.19
N LEU A 35 -6.03 -11.28 2.65
CA LEU A 35 -6.76 -10.24 3.36
C LEU A 35 -8.26 -10.49 3.36
N MET A 36 -8.85 -10.94 2.26
CA MET A 36 -10.27 -11.26 2.18
C MET A 36 -10.64 -12.38 3.17
N ASP A 37 -9.80 -13.40 3.31
CA ASP A 37 -10.00 -14.48 4.30
C ASP A 37 -9.98 -13.93 5.73
N LEU A 38 -9.06 -13.00 6.05
CA LEU A 38 -8.95 -12.39 7.38
C LEU A 38 -10.08 -11.41 7.70
N LEU A 39 -10.66 -10.75 6.69
CA LEU A 39 -11.82 -9.87 6.90
C LEU A 39 -13.06 -10.68 7.32
N ALA A 40 -13.10 -11.99 7.04
CA ALA A 40 -14.16 -12.93 7.47
C ALA A 40 -15.57 -12.37 7.21
N LEU A 41 -15.81 -11.93 5.96
CA LEU A 41 -17.01 -11.19 5.59
C LEU A 41 -18.24 -12.10 5.53
N ASN A 42 -19.36 -11.60 6.05
CA ASN A 42 -20.66 -12.23 5.84
C ASN A 42 -21.25 -11.79 4.50
N PRO A 43 -22.06 -12.64 3.84
CA PRO A 43 -22.68 -12.28 2.57
C PRO A 43 -23.45 -10.96 2.63
N GLY A 44 -23.20 -10.07 1.69
CA GLY A 44 -23.92 -8.80 1.56
C GLY A 44 -23.46 -7.66 2.48
N GLU A 45 -22.46 -7.88 3.34
CA GLU A 45 -21.89 -6.77 4.14
C GLU A 45 -21.41 -5.63 3.24
N GLU A 46 -21.66 -4.40 3.69
CA GLU A 46 -21.25 -3.14 3.07
C GLU A 46 -19.88 -2.72 3.61
N LEU A 47 -18.99 -2.33 2.70
CA LEU A 47 -17.57 -2.20 3.03
C LEU A 47 -17.05 -0.80 2.69
N LEU A 48 -16.13 -0.32 3.52
CA LEU A 48 -15.31 0.87 3.25
C LEU A 48 -13.85 0.44 3.06
N ASP A 49 -13.28 0.70 1.86
CA ASP A 49 -11.85 0.50 1.53
C ASP A 49 -11.16 1.87 1.48
N MET A 50 -10.49 2.26 2.57
CA MET A 50 -9.82 3.55 2.66
C MET A 50 -8.39 3.50 2.12
N GLY A 51 -8.15 4.22 1.01
CA GLY A 51 -6.94 4.14 0.20
C GLY A 51 -7.04 2.99 -0.80
N CYS A 52 -8.19 2.86 -1.47
CA CYS A 52 -8.52 1.76 -2.38
C CYS A 52 -7.68 1.73 -3.66
N ALA A 53 -7.00 2.82 -3.99
CA ALA A 53 -6.23 3.00 -5.22
C ALA A 53 -7.06 2.64 -6.47
N THR A 54 -6.56 1.78 -7.34
CA THR A 54 -7.25 1.33 -8.55
C THR A 54 -8.22 0.16 -8.31
N GLY A 55 -8.59 -0.09 -7.05
CA GLY A 55 -9.53 -1.15 -6.66
C GLY A 55 -8.90 -2.53 -6.51
N THR A 56 -7.67 -2.59 -6.01
CA THR A 56 -6.97 -3.88 -5.78
C THR A 56 -7.79 -4.84 -4.92
N LEU A 57 -8.48 -4.31 -3.89
CA LEU A 57 -9.37 -5.06 -3.01
C LEU A 57 -10.84 -4.80 -3.33
N ALA A 58 -11.22 -3.54 -3.60
CA ALA A 58 -12.60 -3.18 -3.87
C ALA A 58 -13.22 -4.01 -5.01
N VAL A 59 -12.47 -4.26 -6.10
CA VAL A 59 -12.99 -5.04 -7.24
C VAL A 59 -13.24 -6.51 -6.89
N PRO A 60 -12.29 -7.28 -6.33
CA PRO A 60 -12.57 -8.67 -5.95
C PRO A 60 -13.66 -8.79 -4.86
N LEU A 61 -13.75 -7.84 -3.93
CA LEU A 61 -14.82 -7.82 -2.92
C LEU A 61 -16.20 -7.57 -3.56
N ALA A 62 -16.29 -6.63 -4.49
CA ALA A 62 -17.54 -6.38 -5.22
C ALA A 62 -17.95 -7.57 -6.09
N ARG A 63 -17.00 -8.27 -6.73
CA ARG A 63 -17.26 -9.53 -7.46
C ARG A 63 -17.75 -10.64 -6.54
N ALA A 64 -17.35 -10.63 -5.27
CA ALA A 64 -17.86 -11.55 -4.24
C ALA A 64 -19.26 -11.17 -3.72
N GLY A 65 -19.86 -10.08 -4.20
CA GLY A 65 -21.25 -9.69 -3.89
C GLY A 65 -21.40 -8.62 -2.82
N HIS A 66 -20.30 -7.97 -2.41
CA HIS A 66 -20.33 -6.88 -1.44
C HIS A 66 -20.54 -5.53 -2.12
N ARG A 67 -21.26 -4.61 -1.47
CA ARG A 67 -21.22 -3.19 -1.82
C ARG A 67 -19.98 -2.56 -1.22
N VAL A 68 -19.21 -1.82 -2.02
CA VAL A 68 -17.93 -1.27 -1.59
C VAL A 68 -17.89 0.24 -1.81
N HIS A 69 -17.59 0.99 -0.76
CA HIS A 69 -17.19 2.39 -0.83
C HIS A 69 -15.67 2.46 -0.94
N GLY A 70 -15.18 2.73 -2.15
CA GLY A 70 -13.75 2.88 -2.43
C GLY A 70 -13.30 4.32 -2.28
N CYS A 71 -12.48 4.62 -1.28
CA CYS A 71 -12.00 5.96 -1.00
C CYS A 71 -10.53 6.10 -1.35
N ASP A 72 -10.17 7.12 -2.11
CA ASP A 72 -8.76 7.48 -2.37
C ASP A 72 -8.64 8.98 -2.61
N PHE A 73 -7.50 9.56 -2.27
CA PHE A 73 -7.26 11.00 -2.46
C PHE A 73 -6.68 11.34 -3.83
N ALA A 74 -6.34 10.33 -4.65
CA ALA A 74 -5.75 10.50 -5.98
C ALA A 74 -6.78 10.25 -7.08
N GLU A 75 -7.17 11.29 -7.81
CA GLU A 75 -8.20 11.26 -8.85
C GLU A 75 -7.88 10.23 -9.95
N ALA A 76 -6.61 10.10 -10.34
CA ALA A 76 -6.20 9.17 -11.39
C ALA A 76 -6.33 7.70 -10.96
N MET A 77 -6.23 7.40 -9.64
CA MET A 77 -6.51 6.07 -9.12
C MET A 77 -7.99 5.75 -9.25
N LEU A 78 -8.85 6.65 -8.80
CA LEU A 78 -10.31 6.48 -8.87
C LEU A 78 -10.81 6.41 -10.32
N ALA A 79 -10.25 7.19 -11.23
CA ALA A 79 -10.62 7.12 -12.66
C ALA A 79 -10.36 5.72 -13.28
N ILE A 80 -9.35 4.99 -12.80
CA ILE A 80 -9.10 3.61 -13.22
C ILE A 80 -10.09 2.66 -12.53
N LEU A 81 -10.37 2.86 -11.24
CA LEU A 81 -11.39 2.11 -10.52
C LEU A 81 -12.76 2.24 -11.20
N ASP A 82 -13.18 3.47 -11.51
CA ASP A 82 -14.48 3.76 -12.13
C ASP A 82 -14.63 3.07 -13.50
N LYS A 83 -13.57 3.06 -14.31
CA LYS A 83 -13.57 2.34 -15.58
C LYS A 83 -13.76 0.84 -15.38
N ARG A 84 -13.13 0.24 -14.38
CA ARG A 84 -13.28 -1.19 -14.05
C ARG A 84 -14.69 -1.48 -13.52
N THR A 85 -15.18 -0.62 -12.63
CA THR A 85 -16.53 -0.68 -12.06
C THR A 85 -17.60 -0.66 -13.17
N ALA A 86 -17.50 0.29 -14.10
CA ALA A 86 -18.42 0.43 -15.21
C ALA A 86 -18.35 -0.75 -16.20
N ALA A 87 -17.13 -1.24 -16.50
CA ALA A 87 -16.94 -2.34 -17.43
C ALA A 87 -17.56 -3.67 -16.96
N GLU A 88 -17.64 -3.89 -15.65
CA GLU A 88 -18.17 -5.12 -15.04
C GLU A 88 -19.49 -4.90 -14.29
N ASN A 89 -20.04 -3.69 -14.30
CA ASN A 89 -21.24 -3.29 -13.54
C ASN A 89 -21.15 -3.69 -12.05
N LEU A 90 -20.02 -3.36 -11.40
CA LEU A 90 -19.77 -3.74 -10.02
C LEU A 90 -20.44 -2.77 -9.03
N PRO A 91 -20.90 -3.25 -7.86
CA PRO A 91 -21.51 -2.42 -6.81
C PRO A 91 -20.42 -1.65 -6.01
N ILE A 92 -19.65 -0.80 -6.69
CA ILE A 92 -18.61 0.04 -6.09
C ILE A 92 -19.02 1.50 -6.26
N THR A 93 -18.96 2.27 -5.18
CA THR A 93 -19.06 3.74 -5.19
C THR A 93 -17.69 4.32 -4.85
N SER A 94 -17.13 5.11 -5.76
CA SER A 94 -15.85 5.78 -5.52
C SER A 94 -16.03 7.13 -4.84
N HIS A 95 -15.14 7.48 -3.91
CA HIS A 95 -15.13 8.75 -3.18
C HIS A 95 -13.74 9.36 -3.24
N LEU A 96 -13.65 10.58 -3.79
CA LEU A 96 -12.40 11.37 -3.72
C LEU A 96 -12.26 11.91 -2.30
N MET A 97 -11.54 11.19 -1.46
CA MET A 97 -11.46 11.45 -0.03
C MET A 97 -10.07 11.10 0.53
N ALA A 98 -9.50 12.01 1.30
CA ALA A 98 -8.29 11.79 2.08
C ALA A 98 -8.61 11.35 3.52
N TRP A 99 -7.58 10.90 4.23
CA TRP A 99 -7.70 10.53 5.65
C TRP A 99 -8.12 11.69 6.55
N GLU A 100 -7.69 12.91 6.19
CA GLU A 100 -7.92 14.14 6.93
C GLU A 100 -9.30 14.77 6.70
N ASP A 101 -9.96 14.40 5.59
CA ASP A 101 -11.25 14.96 5.19
C ASP A 101 -12.37 14.61 6.19
N ASP A 102 -13.46 15.36 6.12
CA ASP A 102 -14.68 15.09 6.85
C ASP A 102 -15.44 13.93 6.20
N TRP A 103 -15.39 12.75 6.83
CA TRP A 103 -16.04 11.54 6.33
C TRP A 103 -17.56 11.58 6.48
N GLU A 104 -18.08 12.30 7.49
CA GLU A 104 -19.53 12.50 7.65
C GLU A 104 -20.14 13.28 6.50
N ALA A 105 -19.46 14.34 6.05
CA ALA A 105 -19.89 15.13 4.89
C ALA A 105 -19.98 14.29 3.60
N SER A 106 -19.23 13.17 3.55
CA SER A 106 -19.27 12.22 2.42
C SER A 106 -20.26 11.06 2.64
N GLY A 107 -21.01 11.05 3.73
CA GLY A 107 -21.93 9.97 4.10
C GLY A 107 -21.23 8.71 4.61
N LEU A 108 -19.95 8.81 5.00
CA LEU A 108 -19.12 7.73 5.51
C LEU A 108 -18.69 7.96 6.96
N GLY A 109 -19.55 8.60 7.73
CA GLY A 109 -19.37 8.86 9.17
C GLY A 109 -19.69 7.66 10.04
N GLU A 110 -20.23 7.95 11.25
CA GLU A 110 -20.57 6.94 12.24
C GLU A 110 -21.52 5.88 11.69
N ASP A 111 -21.21 4.60 11.97
CA ASP A 111 -22.03 3.43 11.61
C ASP A 111 -22.48 3.37 10.12
N SER A 112 -21.67 3.92 9.22
CA SER A 112 -22.05 4.02 7.79
C SER A 112 -21.92 2.70 7.03
N VAL A 113 -21.00 1.82 7.43
CA VAL A 113 -20.72 0.54 6.78
C VAL A 113 -20.64 -0.61 7.79
N ASP A 114 -20.75 -1.85 7.34
CA ASP A 114 -20.61 -3.01 8.24
C ASP A 114 -19.15 -3.24 8.62
N VAL A 115 -18.24 -3.11 7.65
CA VAL A 115 -16.80 -3.30 7.85
C VAL A 115 -16.01 -2.17 7.20
N ALA A 116 -15.15 -1.50 7.96
CA ALA A 116 -14.24 -0.49 7.44
C ALA A 116 -12.78 -0.97 7.50
N PHE A 117 -12.05 -0.87 6.42
CA PHE A 117 -10.65 -1.28 6.42
C PHE A 117 -9.75 -0.34 5.61
N ALA A 118 -8.45 -0.43 5.90
CA ALA A 118 -7.41 0.28 5.17
C ALA A 118 -6.21 -0.65 4.93
N SER A 119 -5.94 -0.92 3.67
CA SER A 119 -4.87 -1.83 3.28
C SER A 119 -3.71 -1.08 2.69
N ARG A 120 -2.56 -1.05 3.40
CA ARG A 120 -1.29 -0.45 2.94
C ARG A 120 -1.36 1.07 2.68
N SER A 121 -2.40 1.74 3.14
CA SER A 121 -2.65 3.17 2.94
C SER A 121 -2.43 4.02 4.20
N LEU A 122 -2.41 3.42 5.40
CA LEU A 122 -2.19 4.12 6.67
C LEU A 122 -0.69 4.36 6.92
N MET A 123 -0.14 5.42 6.33
CA MET A 123 1.29 5.79 6.40
C MET A 123 1.52 7.12 7.14
N ALA A 124 0.69 7.42 8.14
CA ALA A 124 0.74 8.66 8.90
C ALA A 124 1.67 8.59 10.12
N GLU A 125 2.16 9.75 10.56
CA GLU A 125 2.91 9.85 11.81
C GLU A 125 1.97 9.71 13.02
N ALA A 126 0.82 10.36 12.99
CA ALA A 126 -0.25 10.24 13.98
C ALA A 126 -1.35 9.31 13.45
N VAL A 127 -1.35 8.04 13.85
CA VAL A 127 -2.33 7.04 13.35
C VAL A 127 -3.63 7.00 14.16
N ALA A 128 -3.61 7.46 15.42
CA ALA A 128 -4.75 7.32 16.34
C ALA A 128 -6.05 7.96 15.81
N PRO A 129 -6.06 9.19 15.26
CA PRO A 129 -7.28 9.79 14.70
C PRO A 129 -7.87 8.96 13.55
N PHE A 130 -7.03 8.38 12.73
CA PHE A 130 -7.45 7.59 11.57
C PHE A 130 -8.00 6.21 11.96
N VAL A 131 -7.39 5.58 12.97
CA VAL A 131 -7.93 4.35 13.59
C VAL A 131 -9.31 4.62 14.18
N ALA A 132 -9.49 5.78 14.87
CA ALA A 132 -10.79 6.18 15.43
C ALA A 132 -11.83 6.42 14.32
N LYS A 133 -11.47 7.00 13.18
CA LYS A 133 -12.38 7.17 12.04
C LYS A 133 -12.85 5.83 11.47
N LEU A 134 -11.96 4.86 11.29
CA LEU A 134 -12.33 3.51 10.86
C LEU A 134 -13.25 2.81 11.88
N ASP A 135 -12.93 2.95 13.17
CA ASP A 135 -13.74 2.39 14.26
C ASP A 135 -15.16 2.98 14.27
N SER A 136 -15.26 4.31 14.11
CA SER A 136 -16.55 5.02 14.06
C SER A 136 -17.38 4.67 12.82
N ALA A 137 -16.75 4.59 11.64
CA ALA A 137 -17.46 4.28 10.41
C ALA A 137 -18.01 2.85 10.35
N ALA A 138 -17.41 1.93 11.09
CA ALA A 138 -17.78 0.51 11.05
C ALA A 138 -18.81 0.14 12.12
N ARG A 139 -19.95 -0.42 11.70
CA ARG A 139 -20.97 -1.00 12.61
C ARG A 139 -20.46 -2.19 13.40
N SER A 140 -19.60 -3.02 12.83
CA SER A 140 -19.20 -4.27 13.46
C SER A 140 -17.70 -4.49 13.59
N ARG A 141 -16.94 -4.24 12.53
CA ARG A 141 -15.52 -4.61 12.46
C ARG A 141 -14.71 -3.58 11.68
N ALA A 142 -13.49 -3.36 12.14
CA ALA A 142 -12.56 -2.58 11.37
C ALA A 142 -11.16 -3.21 11.33
N ALA A 143 -10.39 -2.93 10.27
CA ALA A 143 -9.07 -3.51 10.11
C ALA A 143 -8.09 -2.55 9.41
N VAL A 144 -6.81 -2.72 9.73
CA VAL A 144 -5.73 -2.08 8.96
C VAL A 144 -4.65 -3.09 8.61
N VAL A 145 -4.03 -2.91 7.44
CA VAL A 145 -2.80 -3.62 7.10
C VAL A 145 -1.67 -2.62 6.94
N VAL A 146 -0.65 -2.78 7.74
CA VAL A 146 0.52 -1.89 7.78
C VAL A 146 1.83 -2.70 7.73
N PRO A 147 2.97 -2.08 7.35
CA PRO A 147 4.26 -2.78 7.38
C PRO A 147 4.61 -3.22 8.81
N ALA A 148 5.04 -4.47 8.96
CA ALA A 148 5.44 -5.03 10.24
C ALA A 148 6.81 -4.53 10.71
N SER A 149 7.77 -4.39 9.80
CA SER A 149 9.17 -4.09 10.13
C SER A 149 9.75 -2.95 9.31
N LEU A 150 9.96 -3.14 8.02
CA LEU A 150 10.56 -2.13 7.13
C LEU A 150 9.50 -1.53 6.20
N PRO A 151 9.63 -0.23 5.86
CA PRO A 151 8.74 0.35 4.86
C PRO A 151 9.00 -0.31 3.50
N PRO A 152 7.95 -0.48 2.66
CA PRO A 152 8.10 -1.01 1.31
C PRO A 152 9.05 -0.21 0.42
N SER A 153 9.42 0.98 0.88
CA SER A 153 10.33 1.91 0.21
C SER A 153 11.80 1.73 0.61
N SER A 154 12.14 0.64 1.29
CA SER A 154 13.53 0.36 1.72
C SER A 154 13.96 -1.02 1.24
N ASP A 155 15.23 -1.13 0.89
CA ASP A 155 15.89 -2.40 0.64
C ASP A 155 16.86 -2.72 1.79
N PRO A 156 16.55 -3.72 2.64
CA PRO A 156 17.40 -4.05 3.78
C PRO A 156 18.79 -4.56 3.39
N ARG A 157 18.91 -5.25 2.24
CA ARG A 157 20.21 -5.76 1.74
C ARG A 157 21.11 -4.61 1.33
N LEU A 158 20.56 -3.68 0.53
CA LEU A 158 21.29 -2.49 0.09
C LEU A 158 21.68 -1.60 1.28
N LEU A 159 20.75 -1.37 2.22
CA LEU A 159 21.06 -0.58 3.42
C LEU A 159 22.18 -1.20 4.23
N THR A 160 22.15 -2.52 4.45
CA THR A 160 23.23 -3.25 5.15
C THR A 160 24.55 -3.12 4.40
N TYR A 161 24.55 -3.29 3.09
CA TYR A 161 25.75 -3.17 2.26
C TYR A 161 26.37 -1.76 2.30
N LEU A 162 25.54 -0.73 2.36
CA LEU A 162 25.97 0.65 2.51
C LEU A 162 26.40 1.02 3.95
N GLY A 163 26.20 0.11 4.92
CA GLY A 163 26.46 0.38 6.34
C GLY A 163 25.41 1.30 6.97
N ARG A 164 24.22 1.39 6.38
CA ARG A 164 23.12 2.25 6.85
C ARG A 164 22.15 1.48 7.75
N ALA A 165 21.71 2.12 8.83
CA ALA A 165 20.65 1.57 9.66
C ALA A 165 19.29 1.70 8.96
N ALA A 166 18.54 0.60 8.95
CA ALA A 166 17.16 0.62 8.48
C ALA A 166 16.25 1.35 9.49
N LYS A 167 15.45 2.29 9.01
CA LYS A 167 14.42 2.93 9.85
C LYS A 167 13.18 2.03 9.88
N HIS A 168 12.85 1.51 11.05
CA HIS A 168 11.65 0.70 11.25
C HIS A 168 10.42 1.59 11.43
N PRO A 169 9.39 1.49 10.57
CA PRO A 169 8.13 2.14 10.82
C PRO A 169 7.52 1.54 12.11
N ARG A 170 6.96 2.42 12.93
CA ARG A 170 6.33 2.00 14.18
C ARG A 170 4.80 1.94 14.04
N ASN A 171 4.28 1.90 12.81
CA ASN A 171 2.85 2.04 12.56
C ASN A 171 2.03 0.94 13.24
N ALA A 172 2.44 -0.32 13.16
CA ALA A 172 1.76 -1.41 13.86
C ALA A 172 1.68 -1.16 15.38
N ARG A 173 2.78 -0.74 16.02
CA ARG A 173 2.78 -0.41 17.46
C ARG A 173 1.91 0.80 17.79
N LYS A 174 1.85 1.79 16.91
CA LYS A 174 1.02 2.98 17.08
C LYS A 174 -0.46 2.61 16.99
N VAL A 175 -0.85 1.77 16.01
CA VAL A 175 -2.21 1.23 15.87
C VAL A 175 -2.61 0.43 17.11
N LEU A 176 -1.80 -0.53 17.54
CA LEU A 176 -2.09 -1.34 18.74
C LEU A 176 -2.23 -0.49 20.01
N ARG A 177 -1.44 0.59 20.13
CA ARG A 177 -1.58 1.54 21.24
C ARG A 177 -2.89 2.32 21.17
N ALA A 178 -3.28 2.79 19.98
CA ALA A 178 -4.54 3.50 19.78
C ALA A 178 -5.74 2.61 20.12
N LEU A 179 -5.78 1.37 19.61
CA LEU A 179 -6.83 0.40 19.89
C LEU A 179 -6.94 0.08 21.40
N ARG A 180 -5.81 -0.12 22.07
CA ARG A 180 -5.80 -0.33 23.52
C ARG A 180 -6.38 0.86 24.29
N ALA A 181 -6.05 2.09 23.87
CA ALA A 181 -6.60 3.30 24.48
C ALA A 181 -8.12 3.44 24.27
N MET A 182 -8.64 2.86 23.18
CA MET A 182 -10.08 2.81 22.83
C MET A 182 -10.79 1.60 23.46
N GLY A 183 -10.10 0.76 24.24
CA GLY A 183 -10.66 -0.46 24.82
C GLY A 183 -10.93 -1.58 23.79
N ARG A 184 -10.31 -1.53 22.62
CA ARG A 184 -10.47 -2.56 21.57
C ARG A 184 -9.49 -3.71 21.77
N ILE A 185 -9.92 -4.93 21.43
CA ILE A 185 -9.11 -6.16 21.49
C ILE A 185 -8.67 -6.51 20.07
N PRO A 186 -7.41 -6.24 19.67
CA PRO A 186 -6.96 -6.52 18.32
C PRO A 186 -6.62 -8.00 18.11
N THR A 187 -6.95 -8.52 16.93
CA THR A 187 -6.41 -9.76 16.37
C THR A 187 -5.36 -9.41 15.32
N CYS A 188 -4.24 -10.15 15.30
CA CYS A 188 -3.13 -9.90 14.39
C CYS A 188 -2.80 -11.15 13.58
N ALA A 189 -2.53 -10.94 12.29
CA ALA A 189 -1.95 -11.94 11.40
C ALA A 189 -0.86 -11.31 10.53
N THR A 190 0.07 -12.11 10.03
CA THR A 190 1.17 -11.60 9.20
C THR A 190 1.29 -12.37 7.90
N THR A 191 1.70 -11.67 6.84
CA THR A 191 2.13 -12.29 5.57
C THR A 191 3.34 -11.56 5.03
N THR A 192 4.13 -12.24 4.18
CA THR A 192 5.25 -11.62 3.49
C THR A 192 5.00 -11.70 1.99
N THR A 193 5.00 -10.54 1.34
CA THR A 193 4.96 -10.45 -0.12
C THR A 193 6.36 -10.23 -0.66
N PHE A 194 6.63 -10.80 -1.82
CA PHE A 194 7.93 -10.67 -2.52
C PHE A 194 7.71 -9.84 -3.79
N ARG A 195 8.36 -8.68 -3.84
CA ARG A 195 8.22 -7.76 -4.98
C ARG A 195 9.42 -7.91 -5.92
N PRO A 196 9.22 -8.43 -7.14
CA PRO A 196 10.24 -8.34 -8.17
C PRO A 196 10.42 -6.87 -8.59
N MET A 197 11.65 -6.46 -8.85
CA MET A 197 11.98 -5.12 -9.33
C MET A 197 12.36 -5.23 -10.80
N ARG A 198 11.49 -4.69 -11.67
CA ARG A 198 11.64 -4.69 -13.13
C ARG A 198 11.64 -3.27 -13.65
N PHE A 199 12.50 -3.00 -14.62
CA PHE A 199 12.77 -1.66 -15.13
C PHE A 199 12.90 -1.69 -16.66
N SER A 200 12.44 -0.62 -17.30
CA SER A 200 12.51 -0.45 -18.75
C SER A 200 13.88 0.03 -19.23
N SER A 201 14.73 0.52 -18.31
CA SER A 201 16.08 0.98 -18.60
C SER A 201 16.98 0.86 -17.37
N LEU A 202 18.29 0.89 -17.60
CA LEU A 202 19.26 0.89 -16.51
C LEU A 202 19.20 2.17 -15.68
N ASP A 203 18.91 3.32 -16.29
CA ASP A 203 18.76 4.60 -15.59
C ASP A 203 17.57 4.59 -14.64
N GLU A 204 16.44 4.02 -15.08
CA GLU A 204 15.28 3.80 -14.21
C GLU A 204 15.64 2.88 -13.04
N ALA A 205 16.34 1.78 -13.33
CA ALA A 205 16.79 0.82 -12.32
C ALA A 205 17.68 1.47 -11.25
N TYR A 206 18.67 2.27 -11.66
CA TYR A 206 19.54 3.01 -10.76
C TYR A 206 18.76 4.02 -9.92
N SER A 207 17.88 4.80 -10.54
CA SER A 207 17.04 5.78 -9.85
C SER A 207 16.15 5.14 -8.79
N ASP A 208 15.51 4.01 -9.13
CA ASP A 208 14.63 3.29 -8.22
C ASP A 208 15.38 2.61 -7.07
N LEU A 209 16.52 1.97 -7.38
CA LEU A 209 17.37 1.35 -6.35
C LEU A 209 17.91 2.42 -5.37
N ARG A 210 18.34 3.58 -5.89
CA ARG A 210 18.82 4.70 -5.08
C ARG A 210 17.74 5.19 -4.10
N ARG A 211 16.48 5.23 -4.55
CA ARG A 211 15.35 5.58 -3.67
C ARG A 211 15.15 4.61 -2.51
N LEU A 212 15.51 3.33 -2.68
CA LEU A 212 15.39 2.32 -1.62
C LEU A 212 16.49 2.43 -0.56
N ALA A 213 17.54 3.21 -0.83
CA ALA A 213 18.69 3.43 0.07
C ALA A 213 18.64 4.74 0.86
N ARG A 214 17.53 5.48 0.83
CA ARG A 214 17.40 6.80 1.51
C ARG A 214 17.83 6.76 2.98
N PRO A 215 18.29 7.87 3.58
CA PRO A 215 18.27 9.24 3.05
C PRO A 215 19.42 9.57 2.09
N GLU A 216 19.27 10.69 1.37
CA GLU A 216 20.30 11.30 0.54
C GLU A 216 20.78 12.62 1.17
N PRO A 217 21.95 13.15 0.77
CA PRO A 217 22.87 12.63 -0.25
C PRO A 217 23.72 11.46 0.22
N PHE A 218 24.32 10.71 -0.75
CA PHE A 218 25.34 9.72 -0.47
C PHE A 218 26.70 10.41 -0.26
N THR A 219 27.52 9.88 0.63
CA THR A 219 28.95 10.17 0.68
C THR A 219 29.67 9.54 -0.50
N ASP A 220 30.88 10.00 -0.86
CA ASP A 220 31.65 9.40 -1.95
C ASP A 220 31.91 7.89 -1.74
N ARG A 221 32.06 7.45 -0.50
CA ARG A 221 32.19 6.03 -0.16
C ARG A 221 30.90 5.28 -0.46
N GLU A 222 29.77 5.81 -0.04
CA GLU A 222 28.46 5.17 -0.26
C GLU A 222 28.11 5.17 -1.74
N GLN A 223 28.48 6.20 -2.50
CA GLN A 223 28.28 6.21 -3.94
C GLN A 223 29.05 5.07 -4.62
N ARG A 224 30.32 4.88 -4.29
CA ARG A 224 31.11 3.75 -4.84
C ARG A 224 30.53 2.39 -4.46
N LEU A 225 30.09 2.23 -3.22
CA LEU A 225 29.43 1.00 -2.77
C LEU A 225 28.10 0.77 -3.49
N PHE A 226 27.31 1.82 -3.68
CA PHE A 226 26.05 1.74 -4.40
C PHE A 226 26.25 1.33 -5.88
N ASP A 227 27.23 1.93 -6.55
CA ASP A 227 27.54 1.60 -7.95
C ASP A 227 28.03 0.16 -8.08
N ALA A 228 28.86 -0.32 -7.16
CA ALA A 228 29.31 -1.71 -7.12
C ALA A 228 28.16 -2.68 -6.83
N TYR A 229 27.23 -2.31 -5.94
CA TYR A 229 26.03 -3.09 -5.64
C TYR A 229 25.11 -3.18 -6.86
N ALA A 230 24.84 -2.05 -7.50
CA ALA A 230 23.99 -1.98 -8.68
C ALA A 230 24.57 -2.81 -9.84
N ALA A 231 25.87 -2.68 -10.12
CA ALA A 231 26.56 -3.44 -11.16
C ALA A 231 26.52 -4.96 -10.90
N ARG A 232 26.48 -5.39 -9.64
CA ARG A 232 26.41 -6.81 -9.26
C ARG A 232 25.01 -7.39 -9.38
N HIS A 233 23.97 -6.61 -9.08
CA HIS A 233 22.61 -7.11 -8.86
C HIS A 233 21.62 -6.76 -9.96
N PHE A 234 21.96 -5.85 -10.88
CA PHE A 234 21.16 -5.68 -12.09
C PHE A 234 21.54 -6.71 -13.14
N VAL A 235 20.57 -7.49 -13.56
CA VAL A 235 20.70 -8.45 -14.63
C VAL A 235 19.70 -8.14 -15.73
N ARG A 236 20.06 -8.50 -16.95
CA ARG A 236 19.16 -8.35 -18.10
C ARG A 236 18.21 -9.55 -18.14
N GLU A 237 16.91 -9.30 -18.24
CA GLU A 237 15.92 -10.35 -18.38
C GLU A 237 15.76 -10.72 -19.84
N ASP A 238 15.90 -12.00 -20.18
CA ASP A 238 15.57 -12.52 -21.51
C ASP A 238 14.05 -12.60 -21.64
N VAL A 239 13.46 -11.65 -22.36
CA VAL A 239 12.02 -11.63 -22.61
C VAL A 239 11.67 -12.70 -23.63
N THR A 240 10.98 -13.75 -23.17
CA THR A 240 10.52 -14.85 -24.02
C THR A 240 9.23 -14.52 -24.79
N ASP A 241 8.52 -13.46 -24.40
CA ASP A 241 7.28 -13.04 -25.07
C ASP A 241 7.56 -12.26 -26.36
N ALA A 242 7.00 -12.75 -27.46
CA ALA A 242 7.20 -12.18 -28.79
C ALA A 242 6.67 -10.74 -28.93
N SER A 243 5.70 -10.33 -28.11
CA SER A 243 5.11 -8.98 -28.11
C SER A 243 6.01 -7.92 -27.44
N GLU A 244 6.98 -8.35 -26.61
CA GLU A 244 7.90 -7.46 -25.87
C GLU A 244 9.38 -7.61 -26.26
N LYS A 245 9.70 -8.43 -27.27
CA LYS A 245 11.08 -8.80 -27.69
C LYS A 245 12.02 -7.62 -28.01
N ASN A 246 11.51 -6.40 -28.12
CA ASN A 246 12.33 -5.21 -28.46
C ASN A 246 12.50 -4.24 -27.28
N LYS A 247 12.06 -4.60 -26.04
CA LYS A 247 12.27 -3.74 -24.89
C LYS A 247 13.36 -4.34 -24.02
N GLU A 248 14.44 -3.61 -23.82
CA GLU A 248 15.41 -3.94 -22.79
C GLU A 248 14.68 -3.97 -21.44
N GLN A 249 14.74 -5.11 -20.75
CA GLN A 249 14.21 -5.23 -19.40
C GLN A 249 15.36 -5.54 -18.45
N TRP A 250 15.43 -4.75 -17.40
CA TRP A 250 16.39 -4.93 -16.32
C TRP A 250 15.66 -5.39 -15.07
N ILE A 251 16.24 -6.34 -14.35
CA ILE A 251 15.69 -6.81 -13.09
C ILE A 251 16.78 -6.79 -12.01
N LEU A 252 16.36 -6.71 -10.75
CA LEU A 252 17.22 -7.15 -9.66
C LEU A 252 17.22 -8.67 -9.60
N ASP A 253 18.38 -9.30 -9.39
CA ASP A 253 18.55 -10.75 -9.27
C ASP A 253 17.94 -11.33 -7.98
N TYR A 254 17.20 -10.52 -7.24
CA TYR A 254 16.47 -10.90 -6.04
C TYR A 254 15.14 -10.12 -5.93
N THR A 255 14.24 -10.64 -5.12
CA THR A 255 12.97 -9.97 -4.78
C THR A 255 13.06 -9.23 -3.46
N LEU A 256 12.29 -8.14 -3.33
CA LEU A 256 12.19 -7.38 -2.08
C LEU A 256 11.08 -7.96 -1.20
N PRO A 257 11.40 -8.54 -0.03
CA PRO A 257 10.39 -8.98 0.92
C PRO A 257 9.77 -7.78 1.64
N VAL A 258 8.45 -7.78 1.74
CA VAL A 258 7.70 -6.85 2.59
C VAL A 258 6.78 -7.67 3.49
N THR A 259 7.03 -7.62 4.80
CA THR A 259 6.15 -8.25 5.77
C THR A 259 5.06 -7.26 6.18
N TRP A 260 3.83 -7.68 6.02
CA TRP A 260 2.63 -6.96 6.39
C TRP A 260 2.03 -7.55 7.65
N VAL A 261 1.45 -6.72 8.50
CA VAL A 261 0.64 -7.14 9.63
C VAL A 261 -0.79 -6.63 9.42
N PHE A 262 -1.73 -7.56 9.43
CA PHE A 262 -3.15 -7.32 9.61
C PHE A 262 -3.41 -7.06 11.09
N ILE A 263 -4.19 -6.05 11.39
CA ILE A 263 -4.67 -5.72 12.72
C ILE A 263 -6.16 -5.47 12.59
N GLY A 264 -6.98 -6.44 12.99
CA GLY A 264 -8.44 -6.37 12.98
C GLY A 264 -8.98 -6.23 14.40
N TRP A 265 -10.12 -5.56 14.55
CA TRP A 265 -10.83 -5.41 15.82
C TRP A 265 -12.33 -5.27 15.60
N ARG A 266 -13.10 -5.60 16.64
CA ARG A 266 -14.54 -5.35 16.67
C ARG A 266 -14.83 -4.03 17.37
N THR A 267 -15.83 -3.31 16.87
CA THR A 267 -16.23 -1.99 17.39
C THR A 267 -16.94 -2.09 18.74
N ASP A 268 -17.53 -3.25 19.07
CA ASP A 268 -18.13 -3.54 20.37
C ASP A 268 -17.12 -3.92 21.49
N GLY A 269 -15.83 -4.02 21.13
CA GLY A 269 -14.76 -4.39 22.08
C GLY A 269 -14.64 -5.91 22.32
N SER A 270 -15.44 -6.75 21.67
CA SER A 270 -15.29 -8.20 21.73
C SER A 270 -14.08 -8.66 20.87
N ARG A 271 -13.75 -9.96 20.94
CA ARG A 271 -12.70 -10.52 20.10
C ARG A 271 -13.18 -10.71 18.65
N TRP A 272 -12.26 -10.53 17.75
CA TRP A 272 -12.41 -10.95 16.36
C TRP A 272 -12.10 -12.45 16.28
N ASP A 273 -13.12 -13.24 16.00
CA ASP A 273 -13.01 -14.71 15.88
C ASP A 273 -12.59 -15.12 14.47
#